data_1d27e8d9b32bd013ac655b2f3eda81fa
#
_entry.id   1d27e8d9b32bd013ac655b2f3eda81fa
#
_cell.length_a   1.000
_cell.length_b   1.000
_cell.length_c   1.000
_cell.angle_alpha   90.00
_cell.angle_beta   90.00
_cell.angle_gamma   90.00
#
_symmetry.space_group_name_H-M   'P 1'
#
loop_
_entity.id
_entity.type
_entity.pdbx_description
1 polymer ?
#
loop_
_entity_poly.entity_id
_entity_poly.type
_entity_poly.pdbx_seq_one_letter_code
_entity_poly.pdbx_strand_id
1 'polypeptide(L)'
;MAWTEKEVRAAVAAYFELLDAQERGESPNKTALYRQLARRFPDRSPGAFERKFGNISAVLYELRLPYADGLKPYANYQNLLKLIVLDHLHQSPQPDLEPHEILFGRLRTIQRRGPIPVTHAGSGRYGLAVEQALRIPQNSDRGADFMGIELKTKADRSLQTLFSRVPSRYVDVKDMRDLFTQYSYKTGGTRRLNTSISRSGDSLGFRLRPGQDTVQVVRDSRILMEYDAELLEEALLSKLMQTAFIRVKPSSDAGPASCTLDEAVFCKWPSILRFLKLIDEGYVHLDLLLSERGGRVTSRGFLWRLKSEAIAHLFLFSESVDLG
;
A
#
# COMPACT_ATOMS: atom_id res chain seq x y z
N MET A 1 -2.62 -28.70 31.45
CA MET A 1 -4.05 -28.38 31.54
C MET A 1 -4.47 -27.46 30.41
N ALA A 2 -5.67 -27.69 29.84
CA ALA A 2 -6.25 -26.76 28.84
C ALA A 2 -6.54 -25.40 29.50
N TRP A 3 -6.54 -24.33 28.72
CA TRP A 3 -6.92 -23.01 29.20
C TRP A 3 -8.44 -22.91 29.32
N THR A 4 -8.91 -22.37 30.43
CA THR A 4 -10.34 -22.08 30.62
C THR A 4 -10.75 -20.80 29.92
N GLU A 5 -12.02 -20.64 29.63
CA GLU A 5 -12.55 -19.41 29.02
C GLU A 5 -12.23 -18.17 29.85
N LYS A 6 -12.36 -18.26 31.18
CA LYS A 6 -12.07 -17.16 32.11
C LYS A 6 -10.60 -16.71 32.06
N GLU A 7 -9.67 -17.65 31.97
CA GLU A 7 -8.23 -17.35 31.81
C GLU A 7 -7.94 -16.69 30.47
N VAL A 8 -8.55 -17.20 29.39
CA VAL A 8 -8.36 -16.66 28.04
C VAL A 8 -8.94 -15.26 27.91
N ARG A 9 -10.17 -15.02 28.42
CA ARG A 9 -10.77 -13.66 28.45
C ARG A 9 -9.92 -12.67 29.22
N ALA A 10 -9.39 -13.05 30.37
CA ALA A 10 -8.51 -12.18 31.15
C ALA A 10 -7.20 -11.87 30.41
N ALA A 11 -6.61 -12.86 29.73
CA ALA A 11 -5.42 -12.65 28.92
C ALA A 11 -5.69 -11.74 27.71
N VAL A 12 -6.83 -11.91 27.03
CA VAL A 12 -7.24 -11.09 25.90
C VAL A 12 -7.45 -9.63 26.35
N ALA A 13 -8.22 -9.39 27.40
CA ALA A 13 -8.44 -8.04 27.93
C ALA A 13 -7.12 -7.33 28.27
N ALA A 14 -6.23 -7.97 29.03
CA ALA A 14 -4.93 -7.40 29.38
C ALA A 14 -4.01 -7.18 28.17
N TYR A 15 -4.14 -8.00 27.13
CA TYR A 15 -3.41 -7.81 25.87
C TYR A 15 -3.87 -6.56 25.13
N PHE A 16 -5.18 -6.33 25.02
CA PHE A 16 -5.71 -5.14 24.34
C PHE A 16 -5.43 -3.87 25.13
N GLU A 17 -5.49 -3.88 26.48
CA GLU A 17 -5.02 -2.77 27.31
C GLU A 17 -3.53 -2.43 27.04
N LEU A 18 -2.67 -3.46 26.88
CA LEU A 18 -1.28 -3.29 26.48
C LEU A 18 -1.15 -2.67 25.09
N LEU A 19 -1.96 -3.14 24.13
CA LEU A 19 -1.94 -2.66 22.76
C LEU A 19 -2.36 -1.19 22.71
N ASP A 20 -3.45 -0.83 23.37
CA ASP A 20 -3.96 0.54 23.45
C ASP A 20 -2.93 1.49 24.11
N ALA A 21 -2.26 1.05 25.18
CA ALA A 21 -1.20 1.82 25.81
C ALA A 21 -0.01 2.06 24.85
N GLN A 22 0.38 1.05 24.09
CA GLN A 22 1.41 1.20 23.07
C GLN A 22 0.99 2.12 21.92
N GLU A 23 -0.28 2.13 21.55
CA GLU A 23 -0.84 3.06 20.55
C GLU A 23 -0.81 4.51 21.06
N ARG A 24 -1.00 4.73 22.35
CA ARG A 24 -0.80 6.06 22.99
C ARG A 24 0.68 6.45 23.13
N GLY A 25 1.63 5.59 22.70
CA GLY A 25 3.07 5.85 22.81
C GLY A 25 3.67 5.48 24.17
N GLU A 26 2.91 4.80 25.03
CA GLU A 26 3.39 4.30 26.32
C GLU A 26 4.22 3.02 26.12
N SER A 27 5.09 2.72 27.09
CA SER A 27 5.90 1.50 27.10
C SER A 27 5.58 0.63 28.32
N PRO A 28 4.43 -0.05 28.35
CA PRO A 28 4.00 -0.83 29.50
C PRO A 28 4.96 -2.00 29.80
N ASN A 29 5.14 -2.30 31.07
CA ASN A 29 5.96 -3.43 31.51
C ASN A 29 5.22 -4.76 31.35
N LYS A 30 5.48 -5.46 30.24
CA LYS A 30 4.87 -6.76 29.91
C LYS A 30 5.08 -7.81 30.99
N THR A 31 6.28 -7.86 31.58
CA THR A 31 6.59 -8.82 32.64
C THR A 31 5.74 -8.58 33.90
N ALA A 32 5.45 -7.32 34.23
CA ALA A 32 4.55 -7.00 35.33
C ALA A 32 3.12 -7.48 35.05
N LEU A 33 2.61 -7.31 33.83
CA LEU A 33 1.30 -7.82 33.42
C LEU A 33 1.22 -9.34 33.52
N TYR A 34 2.24 -10.07 33.06
CA TYR A 34 2.26 -11.54 33.17
C TYR A 34 2.24 -12.01 34.63
N ARG A 35 3.01 -11.33 35.49
CA ARG A 35 3.00 -11.63 36.92
C ARG A 35 1.65 -11.32 37.59
N GLN A 36 1.00 -10.23 37.19
CA GLN A 36 -0.33 -9.87 37.68
C GLN A 36 -1.37 -10.92 37.29
N LEU A 37 -1.37 -11.37 36.04
CA LEU A 37 -2.26 -12.44 35.56
C LEU A 37 -1.97 -13.76 36.27
N ALA A 38 -0.71 -14.13 36.46
CA ALA A 38 -0.33 -15.33 37.19
C ALA A 38 -0.78 -15.31 38.67
N ARG A 39 -0.77 -14.16 39.33
CA ARG A 39 -1.36 -14.02 40.68
C ARG A 39 -2.87 -14.26 40.71
N ARG A 40 -3.57 -13.81 39.65
CA ARG A 40 -5.01 -14.01 39.52
C ARG A 40 -5.39 -15.45 39.17
N PHE A 41 -4.49 -16.16 38.47
CA PHE A 41 -4.64 -17.52 38.01
C PHE A 41 -3.43 -18.37 38.40
N PRO A 42 -3.34 -18.83 39.69
CA PRO A 42 -2.15 -19.48 40.24
C PRO A 42 -1.72 -20.75 39.50
N ASP A 43 -2.63 -21.42 38.80
CA ASP A 43 -2.32 -22.60 37.99
C ASP A 43 -1.53 -22.28 36.72
N ARG A 44 -1.26 -21.01 36.45
CA ARG A 44 -0.53 -20.53 35.26
C ARG A 44 0.72 -19.75 35.67
N SER A 45 1.86 -20.09 35.08
CA SER A 45 3.07 -19.31 35.22
C SER A 45 3.04 -18.01 34.44
N PRO A 46 3.84 -16.99 34.80
CA PRO A 46 4.01 -15.80 33.97
C PRO A 46 4.43 -16.11 32.53
N GLY A 47 5.31 -17.10 32.29
CA GLY A 47 5.73 -17.54 30.98
C GLY A 47 4.59 -18.21 30.16
N ALA A 48 3.59 -18.77 30.83
CA ALA A 48 2.39 -19.28 30.14
C ALA A 48 1.55 -18.11 29.58
N PHE A 49 1.44 -16.99 30.31
CA PHE A 49 0.77 -15.77 29.84
C PHE A 49 1.57 -15.07 28.74
N GLU A 50 2.89 -15.02 28.83
CA GLU A 50 3.74 -14.52 27.76
C GLU A 50 3.49 -15.27 26.45
N ARG A 51 3.47 -16.61 26.52
CA ARG A 51 3.14 -17.45 25.36
C ARG A 51 1.71 -17.23 24.86
N LYS A 52 0.74 -17.04 25.75
CA LYS A 52 -0.64 -16.73 25.41
C LYS A 52 -0.74 -15.38 24.69
N PHE A 53 0.00 -14.39 25.09
CA PHE A 53 0.08 -13.09 24.41
C PHE A 53 0.66 -13.24 22.99
N GLY A 54 1.69 -14.06 22.80
CA GLY A 54 2.18 -14.41 21.45
C GLY A 54 1.12 -15.13 20.60
N ASN A 55 0.26 -15.95 21.21
CA ASN A 55 -0.86 -16.57 20.51
C ASN A 55 -1.95 -15.54 20.13
N ILE A 56 -2.23 -14.53 20.95
CA ILE A 56 -3.15 -13.44 20.62
C ILE A 56 -2.57 -12.64 19.45
N SER A 57 -1.26 -12.35 19.47
CA SER A 57 -0.57 -11.74 18.34
C SER A 57 -0.74 -12.55 17.04
N ALA A 58 -0.73 -13.89 17.12
CA ALA A 58 -0.94 -14.75 15.94
C ALA A 58 -2.37 -14.65 15.40
N VAL A 59 -3.38 -14.59 16.27
CA VAL A 59 -4.78 -14.38 15.84
C VAL A 59 -4.93 -13.03 15.16
N LEU A 60 -4.39 -11.95 15.75
CA LEU A 60 -4.43 -10.62 15.16
C LEU A 60 -3.68 -10.57 13.82
N TYR A 61 -2.53 -11.25 13.73
CA TYR A 61 -1.76 -11.39 12.51
C TYR A 61 -2.58 -12.07 11.39
N GLU A 62 -3.29 -13.18 11.71
CA GLU A 62 -4.19 -13.86 10.74
C GLU A 62 -5.35 -12.96 10.30
N LEU A 63 -5.87 -12.11 11.21
CA LEU A 63 -6.93 -11.15 10.92
C LEU A 63 -6.42 -9.88 10.21
N ARG A 64 -5.10 -9.81 9.93
CA ARG A 64 -4.43 -8.62 9.36
C ARG A 64 -4.59 -7.37 10.24
N LEU A 65 -4.75 -7.58 11.53
CA LEU A 65 -4.79 -6.53 12.54
C LEU A 65 -3.40 -6.36 13.17
N PRO A 66 -3.07 -5.17 13.64
CA PRO A 66 -1.84 -4.96 14.36
C PRO A 66 -1.83 -5.70 15.68
N TYR A 67 -0.64 -6.06 16.11
CA TYR A 67 -0.39 -6.73 17.36
C TYR A 67 0.68 -6.00 18.19
N ALA A 68 0.74 -6.30 19.49
CA ALA A 68 1.57 -5.58 20.43
C ALA A 68 3.08 -5.70 20.14
N ASP A 69 3.82 -4.60 20.32
CA ASP A 69 5.27 -4.50 20.10
C ASP A 69 6.05 -5.52 20.94
N GLY A 70 7.01 -6.18 20.26
CA GLY A 70 7.89 -7.17 20.88
C GLY A 70 7.20 -8.48 21.26
N LEU A 71 5.99 -8.74 20.76
CA LEU A 71 5.27 -10.01 20.93
C LEU A 71 5.17 -10.72 19.58
N LYS A 72 6.09 -11.65 19.33
CA LYS A 72 6.07 -12.45 18.09
C LYS A 72 4.82 -13.33 18.02
N PRO A 73 4.16 -13.44 16.87
CA PRO A 73 3.06 -14.36 16.65
C PRO A 73 3.48 -15.83 16.85
N TYR A 74 2.72 -16.58 17.67
CA TYR A 74 2.86 -18.02 17.87
C TYR A 74 1.63 -18.77 17.37
N ALA A 75 1.76 -19.45 16.23
CA ALA A 75 0.65 -20.02 15.47
C ALA A 75 -0.13 -21.18 16.15
N ASN A 76 0.44 -21.88 17.11
CA ASN A 76 -0.22 -23.01 17.77
C ASN A 76 -1.08 -22.54 18.94
N TYR A 77 -2.36 -22.25 18.69
CA TYR A 77 -3.31 -21.82 19.71
C TYR A 77 -4.67 -22.57 19.59
N GLN A 78 -5.44 -22.52 20.68
CA GLN A 78 -6.76 -23.16 20.75
C GLN A 78 -7.81 -22.34 20.00
N ASN A 79 -8.78 -22.99 19.34
CA ASN A 79 -9.89 -22.30 18.68
C ASN A 79 -10.67 -21.35 19.61
N LEU A 80 -10.79 -21.72 20.90
CA LEU A 80 -11.39 -20.87 21.93
C LEU A 80 -10.72 -19.49 22.00
N LEU A 81 -9.41 -19.40 21.83
CA LEU A 81 -8.71 -18.11 21.82
C LEU A 81 -9.15 -17.22 20.67
N LYS A 82 -9.25 -17.79 19.46
CA LYS A 82 -9.70 -17.05 18.28
C LYS A 82 -11.12 -16.52 18.45
N LEU A 83 -12.02 -17.35 18.98
CA LEU A 83 -13.40 -16.93 19.26
C LEU A 83 -13.46 -15.78 20.28
N ILE A 84 -12.68 -15.85 21.36
CA ILE A 84 -12.66 -14.79 22.40
C ILE A 84 -12.02 -13.50 21.88
N VAL A 85 -10.98 -13.58 21.03
CA VAL A 85 -10.41 -12.39 20.39
C VAL A 85 -11.43 -11.74 19.46
N LEU A 86 -12.14 -12.52 18.65
CA LEU A 86 -13.21 -12.01 17.79
C LEU A 86 -14.35 -11.39 18.61
N ASP A 87 -14.79 -12.06 19.69
CA ASP A 87 -15.81 -11.56 20.60
C ASP A 87 -15.38 -10.24 21.25
N HIS A 88 -14.13 -10.13 21.70
CA HIS A 88 -13.57 -8.90 22.24
C HIS A 88 -13.53 -7.75 21.22
N LEU A 89 -13.14 -8.05 19.99
CA LEU A 89 -13.14 -7.08 18.89
C LEU A 89 -14.55 -6.60 18.53
N HIS A 90 -15.59 -7.45 18.69
CA HIS A 90 -16.98 -7.07 18.45
C HIS A 90 -17.61 -6.34 19.65
N GLN A 91 -17.20 -6.65 20.88
CA GLN A 91 -17.75 -6.04 22.11
C GLN A 91 -17.02 -4.79 22.56
N SER A 92 -15.75 -4.62 22.17
CA SER A 92 -15.08 -3.34 22.35
C SER A 92 -15.88 -2.31 21.57
N PRO A 93 -16.30 -1.18 22.18
CA PRO A 93 -16.79 -0.07 21.41
C PRO A 93 -15.64 0.29 20.47
N GLN A 94 -15.68 -0.23 19.26
CA GLN A 94 -14.94 0.35 18.18
C GLN A 94 -15.43 1.80 18.19
N PRO A 95 -14.59 2.80 18.36
CA PRO A 95 -15.03 4.12 17.93
C PRO A 95 -15.55 3.89 16.51
N ASP A 96 -16.68 4.50 16.14
CA ASP A 96 -17.23 4.49 14.77
C ASP A 96 -16.25 5.16 13.79
N LEU A 97 -14.95 4.84 13.95
CA LEU A 97 -13.88 5.35 13.13
C LEU A 97 -13.81 4.52 11.85
N GLU A 98 -13.92 5.19 10.76
CA GLU A 98 -13.67 4.61 9.45
C GLU A 98 -12.23 4.08 9.37
N PRO A 99 -11.96 3.00 8.60
CA PRO A 99 -10.62 2.42 8.47
C PRO A 99 -9.49 3.42 8.18
N HIS A 100 -9.79 4.49 7.44
CA HIS A 100 -8.80 5.53 7.14
C HIS A 100 -8.48 6.42 8.35
N GLU A 101 -9.43 6.66 9.25
CA GLU A 101 -9.18 7.42 10.49
C GLU A 101 -8.27 6.63 11.43
N ILE A 102 -8.46 5.30 11.49
CA ILE A 102 -7.57 4.38 12.20
C ILE A 102 -6.17 4.42 11.58
N LEU A 103 -6.07 4.37 10.24
CA LEU A 103 -4.80 4.49 9.53
C LEU A 103 -4.10 5.81 9.87
N PHE A 104 -4.79 6.94 9.81
CA PHE A 104 -4.25 8.26 10.13
C PHE A 104 -3.77 8.36 11.58
N GLY A 105 -4.53 7.82 12.53
CA GLY A 105 -4.13 7.72 13.93
C GLY A 105 -2.82 6.96 14.12
N ARG A 106 -2.64 5.85 13.39
CA ARG A 106 -1.41 5.05 13.41
C ARG A 106 -0.23 5.76 12.76
N LEU A 107 -0.43 6.40 11.62
CA LEU A 107 0.61 7.17 10.96
C LEU A 107 1.11 8.31 11.86
N ARG A 108 0.21 9.04 12.55
CA ARG A 108 0.58 10.04 13.55
C ARG A 108 1.37 9.44 14.72
N THR A 109 1.01 8.25 15.16
CA THR A 109 1.72 7.56 16.24
C THR A 109 3.12 7.12 15.80
N ILE A 110 3.28 6.62 14.57
CA ILE A 110 4.57 6.29 13.98
C ILE A 110 5.43 7.54 13.86
N GLN A 111 4.88 8.63 13.36
CA GLN A 111 5.61 9.90 13.21
C GLN A 111 6.14 10.42 14.55
N ARG A 112 5.35 10.34 15.63
CA ARG A 112 5.77 10.73 16.99
C ARG A 112 6.90 9.87 17.57
N ARG A 113 7.06 8.62 17.09
CA ARG A 113 8.15 7.72 17.50
C ARG A 113 9.49 8.05 16.83
N GLY A 114 9.49 8.92 15.83
CA GLY A 114 10.66 9.36 15.09
C GLY A 114 10.88 8.63 13.76
N PRO A 115 12.09 8.72 13.18
CA PRO A 115 12.38 8.20 11.86
C PRO A 115 12.17 6.70 11.74
N ILE A 116 11.58 6.28 10.61
CA ILE A 116 11.36 4.88 10.25
C ILE A 116 12.65 4.32 9.62
N PRO A 117 13.23 3.22 10.13
CA PRO A 117 14.39 2.59 9.52
C PRO A 117 14.05 2.02 8.14
N VAL A 118 14.92 2.27 7.14
CA VAL A 118 14.79 1.71 5.78
C VAL A 118 15.83 0.60 5.62
N THR A 119 15.40 -0.64 5.82
CA THR A 119 16.29 -1.82 5.87
C THR A 119 16.49 -2.49 4.51
N HIS A 120 15.73 -2.10 3.49
CA HIS A 120 15.76 -2.70 2.16
C HIS A 120 16.30 -1.72 1.11
N ALA A 121 16.80 -2.28 0.00
CA ALA A 121 17.22 -1.52 -1.17
C ALA A 121 16.15 -1.58 -2.27
N GLY A 122 16.23 -0.67 -3.25
CA GLY A 122 15.37 -0.64 -4.42
C GLY A 122 14.23 0.39 -4.34
N SER A 123 13.43 0.45 -5.41
CA SER A 123 12.38 1.47 -5.57
C SER A 123 11.21 1.35 -4.60
N GLY A 124 10.94 0.14 -4.07
CA GLY A 124 9.86 -0.13 -3.10
C GLY A 124 10.26 0.03 -1.63
N ARG A 125 11.52 0.40 -1.32
CA ARG A 125 12.06 0.40 0.04
C ARG A 125 11.27 1.21 1.06
N TYR A 126 10.71 2.35 0.67
CA TYR A 126 9.91 3.19 1.57
C TYR A 126 8.52 2.62 1.82
N GLY A 127 7.88 2.00 0.81
CA GLY A 127 6.63 1.28 0.99
C GLY A 127 6.78 0.18 2.03
N LEU A 128 7.78 -0.67 1.83
CA LEU A 128 8.09 -1.74 2.75
C LEU A 128 8.41 -1.25 4.18
N ALA A 129 9.14 -0.14 4.32
CA ALA A 129 9.44 0.45 5.62
C ALA A 129 8.17 0.94 6.35
N VAL A 130 7.25 1.61 5.63
CA VAL A 130 5.98 2.08 6.17
C VAL A 130 5.06 0.90 6.53
N GLU A 131 4.95 -0.12 5.67
CA GLU A 131 4.19 -1.34 5.94
C GLU A 131 4.71 -2.06 7.19
N GLN A 132 6.04 -2.18 7.34
CA GLN A 132 6.67 -2.74 8.55
C GLN A 132 6.36 -1.89 9.80
N ALA A 133 6.44 -0.56 9.69
CA ALA A 133 6.11 0.34 10.79
C ALA A 133 4.62 0.25 11.19
N LEU A 134 3.72 0.06 10.21
CA LEU A 134 2.30 -0.23 10.42
C LEU A 134 2.04 -1.68 10.87
N ARG A 135 3.07 -2.54 10.87
CA ARG A 135 2.99 -3.98 11.20
C ARG A 135 2.08 -4.77 10.27
N ILE A 136 2.04 -4.37 9.02
CA ILE A 136 1.33 -5.12 7.99
C ILE A 136 2.14 -6.36 7.67
N PRO A 137 1.52 -7.57 7.71
CA PRO A 137 2.19 -8.80 7.34
C PRO A 137 2.63 -8.74 5.88
N GLN A 138 3.91 -9.01 5.62
CA GLN A 138 4.38 -9.20 4.26
C GLN A 138 3.79 -10.49 3.70
N ASN A 139 2.90 -10.37 2.76
CA ASN A 139 2.36 -11.50 2.01
C ASN A 139 2.32 -11.18 0.52
N SER A 140 2.25 -12.21 -0.31
CA SER A 140 2.07 -12.13 -1.76
C SER A 140 0.60 -12.09 -2.17
N ASP A 141 -0.33 -11.99 -1.21
CA ASP A 141 -1.75 -11.95 -1.49
C ASP A 141 -2.12 -10.65 -2.19
N ARG A 142 -3.02 -10.75 -3.16
CA ARG A 142 -3.52 -9.61 -3.95
C ARG A 142 -4.56 -8.75 -3.21
N GLY A 143 -4.77 -8.98 -1.92
CA GLY A 143 -5.69 -8.20 -1.09
C GLY A 143 -5.12 -6.83 -0.74
N ALA A 144 -5.99 -5.91 -0.33
CA ALA A 144 -5.58 -4.58 0.14
C ALA A 144 -4.71 -4.66 1.41
N ASP A 145 -3.78 -3.73 1.56
CA ASP A 145 -2.72 -3.78 2.56
C ASP A 145 -3.21 -3.57 4.00
N PHE A 146 -4.14 -2.62 4.21
CA PHE A 146 -4.58 -2.20 5.53
C PHE A 146 -6.12 -2.06 5.61
N MET A 147 -6.82 -2.98 6.27
CA MET A 147 -8.28 -2.93 6.49
C MET A 147 -9.09 -2.58 5.22
N GLY A 148 -8.69 -3.13 4.07
CA GLY A 148 -9.34 -2.85 2.79
C GLY A 148 -8.77 -1.63 2.05
N ILE A 149 -7.75 -0.97 2.58
CA ILE A 149 -7.07 0.18 1.98
C ILE A 149 -5.76 -0.27 1.33
N GLU A 150 -5.57 -0.01 0.05
CA GLU A 150 -4.29 -0.15 -0.66
C GLU A 150 -3.33 0.97 -0.24
N LEU A 151 -2.08 0.66 0.09
CA LEU A 151 -1.08 1.65 0.46
C LEU A 151 -0.12 1.94 -0.70
N LYS A 152 0.10 3.20 -1.00
CA LYS A 152 1.06 3.65 -2.00
C LYS A 152 2.00 4.70 -1.43
N THR A 153 3.24 4.30 -1.15
CA THR A 153 4.24 5.16 -0.50
C THR A 153 5.24 5.72 -1.50
N LYS A 154 5.58 7.00 -1.39
CA LYS A 154 6.59 7.69 -2.17
C LYS A 154 7.41 8.68 -1.37
N ALA A 155 8.68 8.84 -1.77
CA ALA A 155 9.61 9.81 -1.19
C ALA A 155 9.67 11.14 -1.95
N ASP A 156 9.08 11.23 -3.12
CA ASP A 156 9.12 12.41 -3.97
C ASP A 156 7.73 12.77 -4.52
N ARG A 157 7.62 13.94 -5.13
CA ARG A 157 6.42 14.40 -5.83
C ARG A 157 6.37 13.96 -7.30
N SER A 158 7.14 12.95 -7.69
CA SER A 158 7.11 12.40 -9.03
C SER A 158 5.79 11.71 -9.35
N LEU A 159 5.64 11.29 -10.61
CA LEU A 159 4.46 10.58 -11.07
C LEU A 159 4.15 9.35 -10.22
N GLN A 160 2.93 9.27 -9.67
CA GLN A 160 2.42 8.11 -8.94
C GLN A 160 1.93 7.05 -9.92
N THR A 161 2.42 5.83 -9.83
CA THR A 161 1.88 4.71 -10.61
C THR A 161 0.51 4.32 -10.07
N LEU A 162 -0.49 4.34 -10.91
CA LEU A 162 -1.84 3.92 -10.60
C LEU A 162 -2.02 2.41 -10.83
N PHE A 163 -1.83 1.99 -12.08
CA PHE A 163 -1.95 0.59 -12.50
C PHE A 163 -1.12 0.33 -13.77
N SER A 164 -1.01 -0.94 -14.16
CA SER A 164 -0.48 -1.37 -15.45
C SER A 164 -1.58 -2.02 -16.27
N ARG A 165 -1.73 -1.61 -17.54
CA ARG A 165 -2.69 -2.21 -18.45
C ARG A 165 -2.16 -2.18 -19.89
N VAL A 166 -2.24 -3.29 -20.58
CA VAL A 166 -1.96 -3.37 -22.03
C VAL A 166 -3.11 -2.72 -22.79
N PRO A 167 -2.88 -2.22 -24.04
CA PRO A 167 -3.95 -1.63 -24.84
C PRO A 167 -5.06 -2.65 -25.16
N SER A 168 -6.28 -2.17 -25.36
CA SER A 168 -7.41 -2.96 -25.85
C SER A 168 -7.13 -3.47 -27.25
N ARG A 169 -6.50 -2.65 -28.08
CA ARG A 169 -6.10 -3.01 -29.45
C ARG A 169 -4.88 -2.22 -29.91
N TYR A 170 -4.12 -2.85 -30.79
CA TYR A 170 -3.13 -2.22 -31.65
C TYR A 170 -3.80 -1.86 -32.98
N VAL A 171 -3.56 -0.67 -33.52
CA VAL A 171 -4.23 -0.15 -34.74
C VAL A 171 -3.25 -0.11 -35.91
N ASP A 172 -2.35 0.86 -35.93
CA ASP A 172 -1.36 1.02 -37.00
C ASP A 172 -0.03 0.30 -36.73
N VAL A 173 0.01 -0.53 -35.69
CA VAL A 173 1.07 -1.47 -35.35
C VAL A 173 0.44 -2.82 -35.03
N LYS A 174 1.13 -3.91 -35.30
CA LYS A 174 0.58 -5.27 -35.14
C LYS A 174 0.48 -5.69 -33.68
N ASP A 175 1.50 -5.36 -32.91
CA ASP A 175 1.66 -5.76 -31.51
C ASP A 175 2.77 -4.93 -30.82
N MET A 176 3.07 -5.26 -29.57
CA MET A 176 4.15 -4.63 -28.78
C MET A 176 5.52 -4.77 -29.44
N ARG A 177 5.80 -5.90 -30.13
CA ARG A 177 7.10 -6.13 -30.79
C ARG A 177 7.24 -5.24 -32.01
N ASP A 178 6.18 -5.09 -32.78
CA ASP A 178 6.15 -4.22 -33.95
C ASP A 178 6.29 -2.75 -33.54
N LEU A 179 5.56 -2.31 -32.48
CA LEU A 179 5.74 -1.00 -31.86
C LEU A 179 7.21 -0.76 -31.45
N PHE A 180 7.83 -1.72 -30.79
CA PHE A 180 9.23 -1.67 -30.41
C PHE A 180 10.16 -1.59 -31.61
N THR A 181 9.91 -2.40 -32.65
CA THR A 181 10.75 -2.44 -33.85
C THR A 181 10.77 -1.11 -34.58
N GLN A 182 9.59 -0.46 -34.71
CA GLN A 182 9.45 0.80 -35.40
C GLN A 182 10.02 2.00 -34.63
N TYR A 183 9.91 2.00 -33.30
CA TYR A 183 10.14 3.22 -32.50
C TYR A 183 11.23 3.11 -31.45
N SER A 184 11.91 1.95 -31.30
CA SER A 184 13.01 1.82 -30.34
C SER A 184 14.26 2.60 -30.78
N TYR A 185 15.00 3.04 -29.81
CA TYR A 185 16.30 3.71 -29.99
C TYR A 185 17.40 2.95 -29.24
N LYS A 186 18.67 3.22 -29.61
CA LYS A 186 19.82 2.62 -28.94
C LYS A 186 20.36 3.54 -27.86
N THR A 187 20.62 3.01 -26.67
CA THR A 187 21.32 3.70 -25.60
C THR A 187 22.16 2.68 -24.82
N GLY A 188 23.45 3.01 -24.59
CA GLY A 188 24.36 2.12 -23.88
C GLY A 188 24.45 0.70 -24.47
N GLY A 189 24.40 0.56 -25.80
CA GLY A 189 24.45 -0.73 -26.51
C GLY A 189 23.13 -1.54 -26.48
N THR A 190 22.09 -1.09 -25.77
CA THR A 190 20.80 -1.76 -25.67
C THR A 190 19.73 -1.00 -26.44
N ARG A 191 18.87 -1.73 -27.17
CA ARG A 191 17.68 -1.14 -27.77
C ARG A 191 16.58 -0.99 -26.71
N ARG A 192 15.94 0.19 -26.67
CA ARG A 192 14.87 0.52 -25.71
C ARG A 192 13.78 1.35 -26.37
N LEU A 193 12.57 1.24 -25.85
CA LEU A 193 11.49 2.20 -26.02
C LEU A 193 10.98 2.55 -24.63
N ASN A 194 11.68 3.52 -24.01
CA ASN A 194 11.34 4.02 -22.68
C ASN A 194 10.88 5.45 -22.86
N THR A 195 9.62 5.69 -22.66
CA THR A 195 9.03 7.02 -22.82
C THR A 195 7.84 7.19 -21.89
N SER A 196 7.55 8.45 -21.53
CA SER A 196 6.42 8.85 -20.70
C SER A 196 5.53 9.77 -21.53
N ILE A 197 4.44 9.24 -22.00
CA ILE A 197 3.52 9.87 -22.96
C ILE A 197 2.46 10.64 -22.20
N SER A 198 2.26 11.91 -22.53
CA SER A 198 1.19 12.75 -22.00
C SER A 198 0.32 13.36 -23.11
N ARG A 199 -0.66 14.16 -22.74
CA ARG A 199 -1.49 14.94 -23.67
C ARG A 199 -0.65 15.90 -24.52
N SER A 200 0.35 16.53 -23.92
CA SER A 200 1.28 17.45 -24.62
C SER A 200 2.29 16.74 -25.50
N GLY A 201 2.45 15.43 -25.32
CA GLY A 201 3.41 14.61 -26.03
C GLY A 201 4.67 14.30 -25.24
N ASP A 202 5.58 13.57 -25.88
CA ASP A 202 6.90 13.21 -25.37
C ASP A 202 8.01 13.57 -26.39
N SER A 203 9.25 13.29 -26.05
CA SER A 203 10.42 13.55 -26.90
C SER A 203 10.48 12.68 -28.17
N LEU A 204 9.72 11.60 -28.24
CA LEU A 204 9.66 10.69 -29.38
C LEU A 204 8.47 10.98 -30.29
N GLY A 205 7.65 11.98 -29.99
CA GLY A 205 6.50 12.41 -30.77
C GLY A 205 5.21 11.66 -30.49
N PHE A 206 5.16 10.81 -29.46
CA PHE A 206 3.91 10.17 -29.03
C PHE A 206 3.05 11.16 -28.24
N ARG A 207 1.73 11.02 -28.32
CA ARG A 207 0.75 11.81 -27.54
C ARG A 207 -0.42 10.95 -27.10
N LEU A 208 -0.99 11.25 -25.93
CA LEU A 208 -2.30 10.75 -25.53
C LEU A 208 -3.38 11.62 -26.15
N ARG A 209 -4.40 10.97 -26.70
CA ARG A 209 -5.60 11.62 -27.22
C ARG A 209 -6.83 10.98 -26.58
N PRO A 210 -7.37 11.57 -25.50
CA PRO A 210 -8.58 11.07 -24.87
C PRO A 210 -9.78 11.38 -25.80
N GLY A 211 -10.69 10.40 -25.88
CA GLY A 211 -12.04 10.51 -26.45
C GLY A 211 -13.07 10.23 -25.38
N GLN A 212 -14.33 10.08 -25.78
CA GLN A 212 -15.42 9.75 -24.86
C GLN A 212 -15.29 8.32 -24.34
N ASP A 213 -15.05 7.37 -25.22
CA ASP A 213 -15.06 5.92 -24.91
C ASP A 213 -13.67 5.27 -25.06
N THR A 214 -12.67 6.01 -25.52
CA THR A 214 -11.32 5.48 -25.76
C THR A 214 -10.24 6.51 -25.45
N VAL A 215 -9.06 6.01 -25.09
CA VAL A 215 -7.82 6.80 -25.06
C VAL A 215 -6.87 6.25 -26.11
N GLN A 216 -6.45 7.09 -27.03
CA GLN A 216 -5.56 6.73 -28.13
C GLN A 216 -4.13 7.17 -27.84
N VAL A 217 -3.16 6.34 -28.22
CA VAL A 217 -1.76 6.73 -28.35
C VAL A 217 -1.50 7.01 -29.83
N VAL A 218 -1.19 8.27 -30.13
CA VAL A 218 -1.00 8.74 -31.52
C VAL A 218 0.44 9.21 -31.71
N ARG A 219 0.92 9.06 -32.95
CA ARG A 219 2.19 9.63 -33.42
C ARG A 219 2.10 9.90 -34.92
N ASP A 220 2.57 11.05 -35.37
CA ASP A 220 2.62 11.43 -36.78
C ASP A 220 1.25 11.20 -37.49
N SER A 221 0.15 11.60 -36.84
CA SER A 221 -1.23 11.41 -37.29
C SER A 221 -1.73 9.96 -37.33
N ARG A 222 -0.90 8.96 -36.99
CA ARG A 222 -1.26 7.55 -36.89
C ARG A 222 -1.80 7.23 -35.49
N ILE A 223 -2.80 6.36 -35.43
CA ILE A 223 -3.28 5.78 -34.16
C ILE A 223 -2.53 4.47 -33.97
N LEU A 224 -1.62 4.41 -33.02
CA LEU A 224 -0.81 3.21 -32.82
C LEU A 224 -1.53 2.16 -31.98
N MET A 225 -2.20 2.60 -30.91
CA MET A 225 -2.94 1.72 -30.01
C MET A 225 -4.05 2.49 -29.28
N GLU A 226 -5.02 1.75 -28.80
CA GLU A 226 -6.20 2.28 -28.10
C GLU A 226 -6.49 1.52 -26.82
N TYR A 227 -7.01 2.24 -25.84
CA TYR A 227 -7.50 1.75 -24.56
C TYR A 227 -8.97 2.11 -24.44
N ASP A 228 -9.85 1.13 -24.34
CA ASP A 228 -11.27 1.35 -24.09
C ASP A 228 -11.46 1.91 -22.68
N ALA A 229 -12.38 2.85 -22.52
CA ALA A 229 -12.65 3.48 -21.22
C ALA A 229 -13.09 2.46 -20.16
N GLU A 230 -13.87 1.46 -20.53
CA GLU A 230 -14.28 0.35 -19.66
C GLU A 230 -13.07 -0.43 -19.13
N LEU A 231 -12.08 -0.73 -19.97
CA LEU A 231 -10.85 -1.42 -19.58
C LEU A 231 -10.05 -0.61 -18.55
N LEU A 232 -10.01 0.71 -18.73
CA LEU A 232 -9.33 1.62 -17.80
C LEU A 232 -10.10 1.77 -16.49
N GLU A 233 -11.44 1.84 -16.55
CA GLU A 233 -12.31 1.88 -15.39
C GLU A 233 -12.18 0.62 -14.53
N GLU A 234 -12.22 -0.57 -15.15
CA GLU A 234 -11.96 -1.85 -14.46
C GLU A 234 -10.62 -1.83 -13.72
N ALA A 235 -9.57 -1.31 -14.36
CA ALA A 235 -8.25 -1.21 -13.75
C ALA A 235 -8.21 -0.22 -12.58
N LEU A 236 -8.90 0.93 -12.71
CA LEU A 236 -9.03 1.92 -11.64
C LEU A 236 -9.76 1.32 -10.44
N LEU A 237 -10.94 0.72 -10.66
CA LEU A 237 -11.75 0.14 -9.60
C LEU A 237 -11.05 -1.02 -8.90
N SER A 238 -10.41 -1.92 -9.66
CA SER A 238 -9.72 -3.09 -9.10
C SER A 238 -8.50 -2.74 -8.25
N LYS A 239 -7.86 -1.58 -8.48
CA LYS A 239 -6.58 -1.21 -7.85
C LYS A 239 -6.65 -0.02 -6.91
N LEU A 240 -7.68 0.81 -7.02
CA LEU A 240 -7.69 2.10 -6.35
C LEU A 240 -9.00 2.40 -5.62
N MET A 241 -9.85 1.40 -5.42
CA MET A 241 -11.19 1.59 -4.83
C MET A 241 -11.14 2.33 -3.50
N GLN A 242 -10.17 1.96 -2.64
CA GLN A 242 -9.79 2.67 -1.43
C GLN A 242 -8.26 2.67 -1.35
N THR A 243 -7.64 3.83 -1.40
CA THR A 243 -6.17 3.94 -1.47
C THR A 243 -5.68 5.07 -0.58
N ALA A 244 -4.64 4.81 0.19
CA ALA A 244 -3.90 5.84 0.91
C ALA A 244 -2.55 6.09 0.22
N PHE A 245 -2.34 7.32 -0.20
CA PHE A 245 -1.08 7.79 -0.76
C PHE A 245 -0.26 8.44 0.37
N ILE A 246 0.85 7.83 0.72
CA ILE A 246 1.69 8.23 1.85
C ILE A 246 2.99 8.82 1.28
N ARG A 247 3.28 10.07 1.63
CA ARG A 247 4.54 10.73 1.30
C ARG A 247 5.49 10.63 2.48
N VAL A 248 6.75 10.32 2.17
CA VAL A 248 7.83 10.28 3.16
C VAL A 248 8.97 11.19 2.76
N LYS A 249 9.69 11.72 3.75
CA LYS A 249 10.94 12.46 3.57
C LYS A 249 12.11 11.54 3.94
N PRO A 250 13.01 11.19 2.99
CA PRO A 250 14.23 10.48 3.32
C PRO A 250 15.10 11.29 4.27
N SER A 251 15.76 10.63 5.22
CA SER A 251 16.81 11.28 6.02
C SER A 251 18.01 11.63 5.13
N SER A 252 18.53 12.84 5.31
CA SER A 252 19.75 13.32 4.64
C SER A 252 21.03 13.05 5.46
N ASP A 253 20.89 12.51 6.68
CA ASP A 253 22.03 12.34 7.58
C ASP A 253 22.92 11.17 7.17
N ALA A 254 24.19 11.22 7.53
CA ALA A 254 25.19 10.18 7.25
C ALA A 254 24.99 8.87 8.05
N GLY A 255 23.88 8.75 8.77
CA GLY A 255 23.49 7.58 9.54
C GLY A 255 22.83 6.48 8.73
N PRO A 256 22.29 5.43 9.40
CA PRO A 256 21.49 4.38 8.74
C PRO A 256 20.32 4.98 7.98
N ALA A 257 20.03 4.42 6.77
CA ALA A 257 18.94 4.90 5.93
C ALA A 257 17.61 4.89 6.69
N SER A 258 16.93 6.05 6.71
CA SER A 258 15.64 6.22 7.37
C SER A 258 14.76 7.21 6.63
N CYS A 259 13.50 7.28 6.99
CA CYS A 259 12.57 8.30 6.49
C CYS A 259 11.58 8.71 7.59
N THR A 260 11.01 9.91 7.45
CA THR A 260 9.88 10.40 8.26
C THR A 260 8.64 10.48 7.38
N LEU A 261 7.46 10.37 7.99
CA LEU A 261 6.20 10.62 7.30
C LEU A 261 6.05 12.13 7.08
N ASP A 262 5.47 12.51 5.95
CA ASP A 262 5.25 13.91 5.60
C ASP A 262 3.75 14.21 5.49
N GLU A 263 3.05 13.45 4.66
CA GLU A 263 1.62 13.62 4.39
C GLU A 263 1.01 12.27 4.02
N ALA A 264 -0.26 12.07 4.37
CA ALA A 264 -1.06 10.99 3.81
C ALA A 264 -2.37 11.52 3.25
N VAL A 265 -2.75 11.04 2.06
CA VAL A 265 -4.02 11.35 1.39
C VAL A 265 -4.78 10.05 1.19
N PHE A 266 -5.90 9.89 1.88
CA PHE A 266 -6.81 8.79 1.67
C PHE A 266 -7.85 9.16 0.61
N CYS A 267 -8.12 8.24 -0.31
CA CYS A 267 -9.01 8.45 -1.45
C CYS A 267 -9.95 7.26 -1.63
N LYS A 268 -11.23 7.53 -1.98
CA LYS A 268 -12.24 6.52 -2.33
C LYS A 268 -12.88 6.85 -3.68
N TRP A 269 -13.31 5.78 -4.36
CA TRP A 269 -14.12 5.83 -5.58
C TRP A 269 -13.45 6.62 -6.70
N PRO A 270 -12.44 6.02 -7.37
CA PRO A 270 -11.85 6.61 -8.56
C PRO A 270 -12.90 6.70 -9.67
N SER A 271 -12.85 7.76 -10.47
CA SER A 271 -13.80 8.02 -11.53
C SER A 271 -13.13 8.01 -12.90
N ILE A 272 -13.65 7.22 -13.83
CA ILE A 272 -13.17 7.19 -15.22
C ILE A 272 -13.34 8.55 -15.90
N LEU A 273 -14.43 9.26 -15.65
CA LEU A 273 -14.66 10.59 -16.23
C LEU A 273 -13.61 11.59 -15.77
N ARG A 274 -13.26 11.56 -14.47
CA ARG A 274 -12.19 12.38 -13.91
C ARG A 274 -10.82 11.97 -14.46
N PHE A 275 -10.59 10.68 -14.66
CA PHE A 275 -9.35 10.16 -15.23
C PHE A 275 -9.16 10.67 -16.67
N LEU A 276 -10.19 10.57 -17.52
CA LEU A 276 -10.16 11.07 -18.89
C LEU A 276 -9.92 12.59 -18.94
N LYS A 277 -10.55 13.35 -18.04
CA LYS A 277 -10.32 14.79 -17.89
C LYS A 277 -8.88 15.08 -17.49
N LEU A 278 -8.31 14.34 -16.52
CA LEU A 278 -6.92 14.49 -16.11
C LEU A 278 -5.91 14.12 -17.20
N ILE A 279 -6.26 13.20 -18.11
CA ILE A 279 -5.46 12.96 -19.33
C ILE A 279 -5.46 14.21 -20.21
N ASP A 280 -6.63 14.80 -20.45
CA ASP A 280 -6.77 15.98 -21.31
C ASP A 280 -6.06 17.21 -20.74
N GLU A 281 -6.06 17.34 -19.43
CA GLU A 281 -5.34 18.37 -18.67
C GLU A 281 -3.81 18.12 -18.57
N GLY A 282 -3.33 16.92 -18.99
CA GLY A 282 -1.90 16.59 -19.00
C GLY A 282 -1.33 16.18 -17.64
N TYR A 283 -2.17 15.76 -16.71
CA TYR A 283 -1.75 15.21 -15.42
C TYR A 283 -1.47 13.70 -15.46
N VAL A 284 -2.06 12.99 -16.40
CA VAL A 284 -1.87 11.54 -16.58
C VAL A 284 -0.81 11.28 -17.63
N HIS A 285 0.05 10.31 -17.35
CA HIS A 285 1.09 9.82 -18.24
C HIS A 285 0.96 8.31 -18.45
N LEU A 286 1.29 7.87 -19.65
CA LEU A 286 1.48 6.45 -19.97
C LEU A 286 2.96 6.18 -20.20
N ASP A 287 3.58 5.41 -19.32
CA ASP A 287 4.97 4.99 -19.49
C ASP A 287 5.03 3.69 -20.31
N LEU A 288 5.76 3.73 -21.39
CA LEU A 288 6.18 2.54 -22.14
C LEU A 288 7.59 2.18 -21.72
N LEU A 289 7.77 1.01 -21.11
CA LEU A 289 9.05 0.54 -20.59
C LEU A 289 9.45 -0.77 -21.27
N LEU A 290 9.89 -0.68 -22.52
CA LEU A 290 10.27 -1.82 -23.34
C LEU A 290 11.79 -1.86 -23.54
N SER A 291 12.37 -3.03 -23.52
CA SER A 291 13.80 -3.24 -23.79
C SER A 291 14.07 -4.57 -24.48
N GLU A 292 15.13 -4.63 -25.24
CA GLU A 292 15.61 -5.88 -25.86
C GLU A 292 16.65 -6.55 -24.97
N ARG A 293 16.47 -7.83 -24.68
CA ARG A 293 17.45 -8.66 -23.98
C ARG A 293 17.55 -10.02 -24.67
N GLY A 294 18.76 -10.40 -25.10
CA GLY A 294 18.97 -11.68 -25.77
C GLY A 294 18.09 -11.88 -27.00
N GLY A 295 17.87 -10.85 -27.83
CA GLY A 295 17.01 -10.88 -29.00
C GLY A 295 15.49 -10.93 -28.71
N ARG A 296 15.07 -10.81 -27.44
CA ARG A 296 13.66 -10.78 -27.05
C ARG A 296 13.27 -9.41 -26.52
N VAL A 297 12.12 -8.90 -26.97
CA VAL A 297 11.52 -7.70 -26.42
C VAL A 297 10.86 -8.04 -25.09
N THR A 298 11.27 -7.35 -24.03
CA THR A 298 10.73 -7.47 -22.68
C THR A 298 10.03 -6.20 -22.29
N SER A 299 8.95 -6.29 -21.53
CA SER A 299 8.18 -5.16 -21.01
C SER A 299 8.21 -5.15 -19.49
N ARG A 300 8.36 -3.96 -18.89
CA ARG A 300 8.05 -3.71 -17.48
C ARG A 300 6.62 -3.25 -17.26
N GLY A 301 5.81 -3.26 -18.32
CA GLY A 301 4.42 -2.86 -18.32
C GLY A 301 4.15 -1.58 -19.09
N PHE A 302 2.88 -1.36 -19.35
CA PHE A 302 2.29 -0.10 -19.81
C PHE A 302 1.71 0.56 -18.56
N LEU A 303 2.48 1.50 -17.97
CA LEU A 303 2.17 2.04 -16.65
C LEU A 303 1.41 3.35 -16.77
N TRP A 304 0.19 3.37 -16.29
CA TRP A 304 -0.59 4.58 -16.13
C TRP A 304 -0.20 5.29 -14.83
N ARG A 305 0.23 6.53 -14.96
CA ARG A 305 0.79 7.32 -13.87
C ARG A 305 0.11 8.68 -13.79
N LEU A 306 0.01 9.23 -12.59
CA LEU A 306 -0.62 10.50 -12.29
C LEU A 306 0.36 11.41 -11.57
N LYS A 307 0.37 12.69 -11.88
CA LYS A 307 1.11 13.70 -11.11
C LYS A 307 0.56 13.76 -9.68
N SER A 308 1.47 13.84 -8.71
CA SER A 308 1.09 13.75 -7.30
C SER A 308 0.12 14.85 -6.85
N GLU A 309 0.23 16.06 -7.41
CA GLU A 309 -0.69 17.16 -7.14
C GLU A 309 -2.13 16.93 -7.61
N ALA A 310 -2.34 16.00 -8.56
CA ALA A 310 -3.65 15.71 -9.12
C ALA A 310 -4.32 14.45 -8.51
N ILE A 311 -3.69 13.79 -7.54
CA ILE A 311 -4.21 12.54 -6.96
C ILE A 311 -5.64 12.71 -6.45
N ALA A 312 -5.89 13.71 -5.61
CA ALA A 312 -7.22 13.94 -5.03
C ALA A 312 -8.30 14.20 -6.08
N HIS A 313 -7.94 14.77 -7.23
CA HIS A 313 -8.88 15.07 -8.31
C HIS A 313 -9.38 13.84 -9.07
N LEU A 314 -8.70 12.70 -8.96
CA LEU A 314 -9.12 11.43 -9.58
C LEU A 314 -10.31 10.81 -8.85
N PHE A 315 -10.49 11.06 -7.56
CA PHE A 315 -11.43 10.34 -6.70
C PHE A 315 -12.65 11.21 -6.34
N LEU A 316 -13.77 10.55 -6.06
CA LEU A 316 -14.98 11.24 -5.62
C LEU A 316 -14.87 11.72 -4.16
N PHE A 317 -14.09 11.01 -3.35
CA PHE A 317 -13.79 11.38 -1.96
C PHE A 317 -12.28 11.40 -1.74
N SER A 318 -11.79 12.41 -1.03
CA SER A 318 -10.42 12.46 -0.54
C SER A 318 -10.34 13.21 0.79
N GLU A 319 -9.47 12.72 1.67
CA GLU A 319 -9.14 13.33 2.95
C GLU A 319 -7.64 13.27 3.16
N SER A 320 -7.03 14.35 3.66
CA SER A 320 -5.59 14.43 3.88
C SER A 320 -5.24 14.70 5.33
N VAL A 321 -4.08 14.21 5.75
CA VAL A 321 -3.48 14.50 7.03
C VAL A 321 -2.03 14.93 6.84
N ASP A 322 -1.70 16.07 7.43
CA ASP A 322 -0.31 16.50 7.58
C ASP A 322 0.33 15.72 8.74
N LEU A 323 1.51 15.18 8.51
CA LEU A 323 2.24 14.33 9.44
C LEU A 323 3.62 14.92 9.79
N GLY A 324 4.06 15.95 9.04
CA GLY A 324 5.40 16.53 9.11
C GLY A 324 5.54 17.85 9.83
#